data_6b41b2df06c4debcedd870cc33b3e179
#
_entry.id   6b41b2df06c4debcedd870cc33b3e179
#
_cell.length_a   1.000
_cell.length_b   1.000
_cell.length_c   1.000
_cell.angle_alpha   90.00
_cell.angle_beta   90.00
_cell.angle_gamma   90.00
#
_symmetry.space_group_name_H-M   'P 1'
#
loop_
_entity.id
_entity.type
_entity.pdbx_description
1 polymer ?
#
loop_
_entity_poly.entity_id
_entity_poly.type
_entity_poly.pdbx_seq_one_letter_code
_entity_poly.pdbx_strand_id
1 'polypeptide(L)'
;MTLQLNVDSAAWRRHVSETTKSLGDLIPVVKGNGYGFGRATLIEHAQKISSDIAVGTIFETHDVPSSCRAFVLTPVGKTLPPAKNMAENIVLTVGSVGHVQNLRDAGWHGEVVIKLRSSMNRYGADSSELDALITSVQAAGLTQIGWSVHPPLDGTPKSHATEIGNIISGVDSDLPWFVSHIDAENLTDLRKKFADKTIRIRSGTQLWLGDKSMFELNADVLDARSVKSGDVVGYRNITLHQDGTLVMVGARRTLPAAGADGRRRRGNVP
;
A
#
# COMPACT_ATOMS: atom_id res chain seq x y z
N MET A 1 -13.71 11.91 -24.59
CA MET A 1 -12.91 11.12 -23.75
C MET A 1 -13.74 10.20 -22.89
N THR A 2 -13.34 9.24 -22.59
CA THR A 2 -13.91 8.16 -22.97
C THR A 2 -13.70 6.99 -22.07
N LEU A 3 -12.92 7.10 -21.02
CA LEU A 3 -12.88 6.16 -19.92
C LEU A 3 -13.48 6.85 -18.68
N GLN A 4 -14.53 6.27 -18.11
CA GLN A 4 -15.27 6.82 -16.99
C GLN A 4 -15.47 5.75 -15.93
N LEU A 5 -15.08 6.07 -14.69
CA LEU A 5 -15.37 5.26 -13.52
C LEU A 5 -16.59 5.81 -12.81
N ASN A 6 -17.67 5.06 -12.76
CA ASN A 6 -18.85 5.34 -11.96
C ASN A 6 -18.74 4.60 -10.63
N VAL A 7 -19.07 5.29 -9.55
CA VAL A 7 -19.00 4.75 -8.19
C VAL A 7 -20.37 4.87 -7.51
N ASP A 8 -20.95 3.77 -7.06
CA ASP A 8 -22.07 3.82 -6.11
C ASP A 8 -21.55 4.35 -4.77
N SER A 9 -21.69 5.65 -4.61
CA SER A 9 -21.17 6.36 -3.43
C SER A 9 -21.82 5.92 -2.12
N ALA A 10 -23.06 5.42 -2.14
CA ALA A 10 -23.73 4.96 -0.94
C ALA A 10 -23.21 3.58 -0.52
N ALA A 11 -23.11 2.65 -1.45
CA ALA A 11 -22.54 1.33 -1.23
C ALA A 11 -21.05 1.43 -0.82
N TRP A 12 -20.28 2.28 -1.49
CA TRP A 12 -18.87 2.52 -1.16
C TRP A 12 -18.67 3.04 0.26
N ARG A 13 -19.45 4.04 0.68
CA ARG A 13 -19.37 4.56 2.06
C ARG A 13 -19.77 3.52 3.10
N ARG A 14 -20.77 2.67 2.83
CA ARG A 14 -21.12 1.55 3.70
C ARG A 14 -19.94 0.58 3.83
N HIS A 15 -19.38 0.13 2.71
CA HIS A 15 -18.23 -0.76 2.68
C HIS A 15 -17.04 -0.20 3.48
N VAL A 16 -16.67 1.06 3.28
CA VAL A 16 -15.60 1.72 4.04
C VAL A 16 -15.90 1.74 5.54
N SER A 17 -17.15 2.05 5.93
CA SER A 17 -17.56 2.07 7.34
C SER A 17 -17.52 0.69 7.97
N GLU A 18 -18.04 -0.33 7.28
CA GLU A 18 -18.05 -1.73 7.76
C GLU A 18 -16.64 -2.29 7.87
N THR A 19 -15.80 -2.05 6.87
CA THR A 19 -14.39 -2.45 6.89
C THR A 19 -13.64 -1.78 8.04
N THR A 20 -13.86 -0.49 8.26
CA THR A 20 -13.24 0.24 9.38
C THR A 20 -13.67 -0.34 10.72
N LYS A 21 -14.97 -0.62 10.91
CA LYS A 21 -15.49 -1.21 12.14
C LYS A 21 -14.95 -2.62 12.39
N SER A 22 -14.88 -3.45 11.35
CA SER A 22 -14.42 -4.83 11.46
C SER A 22 -12.93 -4.93 11.80
N LEU A 23 -12.10 -4.04 11.26
CA LEU A 23 -10.66 -4.02 11.49
C LEU A 23 -10.29 -3.31 12.81
N GLY A 24 -11.11 -2.39 13.31
CA GLY A 24 -10.78 -1.54 14.46
C GLY A 24 -9.48 -0.79 14.21
N ASP A 25 -8.97 -0.01 15.12
CA ASP A 25 -7.71 0.77 15.08
C ASP A 25 -6.91 0.69 13.74
N LEU A 26 -7.51 1.26 12.70
CA LEU A 26 -7.09 1.18 11.31
C LEU A 26 -6.31 2.43 10.91
N ILE A 27 -5.19 2.24 10.21
CA ILE A 27 -4.48 3.30 9.50
C ILE A 27 -4.81 3.19 8.01
N PRO A 28 -5.60 4.12 7.45
CA PRO A 28 -5.93 4.12 6.03
C PRO A 28 -4.69 4.41 5.18
N VAL A 29 -4.50 3.62 4.12
CA VAL A 29 -3.39 3.79 3.19
C VAL A 29 -3.88 4.57 1.98
N VAL A 30 -3.28 5.75 1.72
CA VAL A 30 -3.55 6.59 0.56
C VAL A 30 -2.24 6.83 -0.18
N LYS A 31 -1.97 6.08 -1.23
CA LYS A 31 -0.71 6.11 -1.98
C LYS A 31 -0.93 6.19 -3.49
N GLY A 32 0.12 6.60 -4.22
CA GLY A 32 0.09 6.72 -5.68
C GLY A 32 -0.98 7.72 -6.12
N ASN A 33 -1.86 7.31 -7.01
CA ASN A 33 -2.98 8.14 -7.48
C ASN A 33 -4.24 8.02 -6.59
N GLY A 34 -4.11 7.60 -5.32
CA GLY A 34 -5.26 7.38 -4.44
C GLY A 34 -6.16 6.24 -4.92
N TYR A 35 -5.57 5.10 -5.29
CA TYR A 35 -6.30 3.90 -5.76
C TYR A 35 -7.27 4.16 -6.94
N GLY A 36 -7.04 5.22 -7.70
CA GLY A 36 -7.90 5.64 -8.81
C GLY A 36 -8.91 6.75 -8.49
N PHE A 37 -9.12 7.06 -7.21
CA PHE A 37 -10.03 8.13 -6.77
C PHE A 37 -9.38 9.52 -6.72
N GLY A 38 -8.05 9.59 -6.79
CA GLY A 38 -7.27 10.76 -6.46
C GLY A 38 -6.92 10.83 -4.97
N ARG A 39 -5.67 11.26 -4.65
CA ARG A 39 -5.22 11.32 -3.24
C ARG A 39 -6.03 12.30 -2.42
N ALA A 40 -6.29 13.50 -2.93
CA ALA A 40 -7.07 14.52 -2.20
C ALA A 40 -8.43 13.97 -1.74
N THR A 41 -9.18 13.33 -2.65
CA THR A 41 -10.48 12.71 -2.33
C THR A 41 -10.36 11.66 -1.22
N LEU A 42 -9.39 10.74 -1.32
CA LEU A 42 -9.24 9.69 -0.31
C LEU A 42 -8.72 10.22 1.02
N ILE A 43 -7.90 11.25 1.04
CA ILE A 43 -7.42 11.88 2.28
C ILE A 43 -8.58 12.52 3.06
N GLU A 44 -9.55 13.16 2.38
CA GLU A 44 -10.77 13.67 3.01
C GLU A 44 -11.60 12.57 3.71
N HIS A 45 -11.57 11.35 3.18
CA HIS A 45 -12.20 10.18 3.83
C HIS A 45 -11.31 9.58 4.91
N ALA A 46 -10.01 9.48 4.66
CA ALA A 46 -9.03 8.88 5.56
C ALA A 46 -8.93 9.61 6.91
N GLN A 47 -8.93 10.95 6.89
CA GLN A 47 -8.88 11.75 8.13
C GLN A 47 -10.12 11.61 9.03
N LYS A 48 -11.25 11.11 8.49
CA LYS A 48 -12.44 10.77 9.29
C LYS A 48 -12.33 9.40 9.96
N ILE A 49 -11.38 8.58 9.53
CA ILE A 49 -11.14 7.22 10.03
C ILE A 49 -10.05 7.25 11.11
N SER A 50 -8.96 7.98 10.86
CA SER A 50 -7.79 7.99 11.74
C SER A 50 -7.04 9.32 11.66
N SER A 51 -6.41 9.72 12.75
CA SER A 51 -5.40 10.78 12.77
C SER A 51 -4.06 10.36 12.15
N ASP A 52 -3.89 9.07 11.82
CA ASP A 52 -2.72 8.53 11.15
C ASP A 52 -3.11 8.10 9.74
N ILE A 53 -2.42 8.62 8.71
CA ILE A 53 -2.66 8.29 7.31
C ILE A 53 -1.36 7.77 6.70
N ALA A 54 -1.39 6.58 6.09
CA ALA A 54 -0.22 6.01 5.45
C ALA A 54 -0.14 6.39 3.97
N VAL A 55 1.02 6.89 3.54
CA VAL A 55 1.33 7.25 2.16
C VAL A 55 2.47 6.38 1.61
N GLY A 56 2.64 6.34 0.31
CA GLY A 56 3.67 5.50 -0.31
C GLY A 56 5.08 6.02 -0.09
N THR A 57 5.31 7.29 -0.39
CA THR A 57 6.63 7.93 -0.36
C THR A 57 6.59 9.27 0.36
N ILE A 58 7.77 9.78 0.72
CA ILE A 58 7.94 11.11 1.33
C ILE A 58 7.34 12.24 0.45
N PHE A 59 7.33 12.05 -0.86
CA PHE A 59 6.81 13.04 -1.81
C PHE A 59 5.28 13.10 -1.86
N GLU A 60 4.59 12.22 -1.16
CA GLU A 60 3.12 12.20 -1.06
C GLU A 60 2.62 12.83 0.26
N THR A 61 3.53 13.19 1.18
CA THR A 61 3.17 13.69 2.51
C THR A 61 2.53 15.08 2.48
N HIS A 62 2.80 15.88 1.45
CA HIS A 62 2.24 17.23 1.31
C HIS A 62 0.71 17.25 1.16
N ASP A 63 0.11 16.13 0.76
CA ASP A 63 -1.36 16.01 0.68
C ASP A 63 -2.00 15.72 2.05
N VAL A 64 -1.21 15.27 3.06
CA VAL A 64 -1.72 14.92 4.38
C VAL A 64 -1.83 16.18 5.24
N PRO A 65 -3.03 16.48 5.80
CA PRO A 65 -3.20 17.65 6.67
C PRO A 65 -2.28 17.60 7.89
N SER A 66 -1.83 18.76 8.37
CA SER A 66 -0.99 18.87 9.57
C SER A 66 -1.65 18.35 10.86
N SER A 67 -2.98 18.25 10.87
CA SER A 67 -3.75 17.62 11.95
C SER A 67 -3.64 16.08 11.99
N CYS A 68 -3.06 15.45 10.95
CA CYS A 68 -2.85 14.01 10.84
C CYS A 68 -1.37 13.71 10.77
N ARG A 69 -0.94 12.53 11.26
CA ARG A 69 0.41 12.03 11.02
C ARG A 69 0.49 11.31 9.68
N ALA A 70 1.54 11.60 8.92
CA ALA A 70 1.81 10.99 7.62
C ALA A 70 2.81 9.84 7.76
N PHE A 71 2.35 8.59 7.74
CA PHE A 71 3.19 7.39 7.77
C PHE A 71 3.72 7.06 6.38
N VAL A 72 5.00 7.23 6.15
CA VAL A 72 5.67 6.90 4.87
C VAL A 72 6.03 5.42 4.83
N LEU A 73 5.38 4.66 3.94
CA LEU A 73 5.52 3.19 3.88
C LEU A 73 6.80 2.70 3.22
N THR A 74 7.33 3.45 2.26
CA THR A 74 8.59 3.10 1.60
C THR A 74 9.75 3.53 2.48
N PRO A 75 10.70 2.63 2.78
CA PRO A 75 11.90 3.01 3.51
C PRO A 75 12.65 4.14 2.82
N VAL A 76 13.29 4.98 3.63
CA VAL A 76 13.98 6.17 3.14
C VAL A 76 15.19 5.82 2.30
N GLY A 77 15.26 6.40 1.11
CA GLY A 77 16.41 6.29 0.21
C GLY A 77 17.38 7.48 0.37
N LYS A 78 18.36 7.57 -0.53
CA LYS A 78 19.32 8.69 -0.56
C LYS A 78 18.69 10.02 -0.97
N THR A 79 17.62 9.97 -1.78
CA THR A 79 16.93 11.18 -2.25
C THR A 79 15.86 11.57 -1.24
N LEU A 80 16.22 12.43 -0.31
CA LEU A 80 15.33 13.00 0.69
C LEU A 80 15.32 14.54 0.55
N PRO A 81 14.19 15.20 0.75
CA PRO A 81 14.18 16.63 1.00
C PRO A 81 15.02 16.94 2.26
N PRO A 82 15.70 18.10 2.34
CA PRO A 82 16.30 18.54 3.60
C PRO A 82 15.25 18.60 4.71
N ALA A 83 15.62 18.19 5.93
CA ALA A 83 14.67 18.09 7.06
C ALA A 83 13.88 19.37 7.32
N LYS A 84 14.52 20.55 7.15
CA LYS A 84 13.86 21.87 7.27
C LYS A 84 12.68 22.09 6.30
N ASN A 85 12.57 21.27 5.25
CA ASN A 85 11.50 21.32 4.25
C ASN A 85 10.47 20.18 4.46
N MET A 86 10.63 19.38 5.49
CA MET A 86 9.71 18.30 5.85
C MET A 86 8.81 18.77 7.01
N ALA A 87 7.55 18.38 6.97
CA ALA A 87 6.62 18.67 8.06
C ALA A 87 6.94 17.81 9.30
N GLU A 88 6.66 18.33 10.49
CA GLU A 88 6.95 17.64 11.77
C GLU A 88 6.04 16.42 12.00
N ASN A 89 4.88 16.38 11.35
CA ASN A 89 3.89 15.29 11.47
C ASN A 89 4.22 14.05 10.62
N ILE A 90 5.45 13.94 10.10
CA ILE A 90 5.87 12.82 9.25
C ILE A 90 6.50 11.71 10.10
N VAL A 91 6.08 10.47 9.87
CA VAL A 91 6.69 9.26 10.41
C VAL A 91 7.39 8.52 9.26
N LEU A 92 8.70 8.34 9.36
CA LEU A 92 9.49 7.71 8.31
C LEU A 92 9.76 6.23 8.62
N THR A 93 9.89 5.41 7.58
CA THR A 93 10.21 3.99 7.72
C THR A 93 11.71 3.76 7.51
N VAL A 94 12.34 3.07 8.45
CA VAL A 94 13.71 2.57 8.36
C VAL A 94 13.73 1.04 8.45
N GLY A 95 14.64 0.39 7.75
CA GLY A 95 14.78 -1.06 7.75
C GLY A 95 16.24 -1.49 7.57
N SER A 96 17.18 -0.56 7.73
CA SER A 96 18.63 -0.81 7.74
C SER A 96 19.37 0.38 8.32
N VAL A 97 20.62 0.16 8.77
CA VAL A 97 21.52 1.24 9.22
C VAL A 97 21.75 2.29 8.12
N GLY A 98 21.79 1.87 6.85
CA GLY A 98 21.91 2.80 5.71
C GLY A 98 20.74 3.77 5.57
N HIS A 99 19.52 3.35 5.94
CA HIS A 99 18.37 4.27 5.98
C HIS A 99 18.51 5.32 7.09
N VAL A 100 19.02 4.93 8.26
CA VAL A 100 19.28 5.85 9.37
C VAL A 100 20.36 6.86 8.98
N GLN A 101 21.42 6.42 8.29
CA GLN A 101 22.45 7.32 7.78
C GLN A 101 21.87 8.36 6.81
N ASN A 102 20.98 7.95 5.88
CA ASN A 102 20.31 8.89 4.97
C ASN A 102 19.49 9.94 5.72
N LEU A 103 18.84 9.59 6.85
CA LEU A 103 18.10 10.52 7.69
C LEU A 103 19.03 11.53 8.39
N ARG A 104 20.17 11.05 8.93
CA ARG A 104 21.18 11.91 9.54
C ARG A 104 21.73 12.92 8.52
N ASP A 105 22.06 12.45 7.33
CA ASP A 105 22.62 13.31 6.25
C ASP A 105 21.60 14.37 5.80
N ALA A 106 20.30 14.05 5.89
CA ALA A 106 19.20 15.00 5.63
C ALA A 106 18.90 15.93 6.82
N GLY A 107 19.49 15.68 8.00
CA GLY A 107 19.24 16.43 9.24
C GLY A 107 17.90 16.13 9.90
N TRP A 108 17.33 14.92 9.65
CA TRP A 108 16.05 14.51 10.26
C TRP A 108 16.27 13.94 11.67
N HIS A 109 15.44 14.38 12.62
CA HIS A 109 15.45 13.93 14.02
C HIS A 109 14.06 13.56 14.55
N GLY A 110 13.09 13.32 13.64
CA GLY A 110 11.71 13.04 13.99
C GLY A 110 11.40 11.57 14.24
N GLU A 111 10.10 11.24 14.12
CA GLU A 111 9.57 9.90 14.37
C GLU A 111 9.93 8.90 13.26
N VAL A 112 10.23 7.67 13.66
CA VAL A 112 10.48 6.55 12.75
C VAL A 112 9.76 5.28 13.19
N VAL A 113 9.41 4.43 12.23
CA VAL A 113 9.06 3.02 12.46
C VAL A 113 10.16 2.12 11.90
N ILE A 114 10.55 1.11 12.66
CA ILE A 114 11.47 0.07 12.19
C ILE A 114 10.66 -0.98 11.44
N LYS A 115 11.04 -1.21 10.19
CA LYS A 115 10.46 -2.25 9.36
C LYS A 115 11.25 -3.55 9.49
N LEU A 116 10.52 -4.61 9.81
CA LEU A 116 11.06 -5.97 9.88
C LEU A 116 10.80 -6.71 8.56
N ARG A 117 11.72 -7.59 8.20
CA ARG A 117 11.64 -8.40 6.99
C ARG A 117 10.57 -9.47 7.14
N SER A 118 9.72 -9.56 6.15
CA SER A 118 8.73 -10.63 5.98
C SER A 118 9.18 -11.58 4.86
N SER A 119 8.44 -12.66 4.66
CA SER A 119 8.62 -13.60 3.55
C SER A 119 8.58 -12.94 2.16
N MET A 120 8.11 -11.69 2.07
CA MET A 120 8.20 -10.88 0.85
C MET A 120 9.64 -10.56 0.44
N ASN A 121 10.62 -10.56 1.36
CA ASN A 121 12.05 -10.28 1.12
C ASN A 121 12.34 -8.99 0.34
N ARG A 122 11.52 -7.95 0.55
CA ARG A 122 11.67 -6.68 -0.18
C ARG A 122 12.40 -5.60 0.62
N TYR A 123 11.94 -5.35 1.85
CA TYR A 123 12.46 -4.33 2.76
C TYR A 123 12.38 -4.83 4.20
N GLY A 124 13.25 -4.32 5.04
CA GLY A 124 13.20 -4.55 6.49
C GLY A 124 14.45 -5.25 6.99
N ALA A 125 14.72 -5.11 8.28
CA ALA A 125 15.82 -5.75 8.98
C ALA A 125 15.48 -7.20 9.34
N ASP A 126 16.47 -8.07 9.27
CA ASP A 126 16.43 -9.41 9.87
C ASP A 126 16.73 -9.32 11.38
N SER A 127 16.48 -10.41 12.10
CA SER A 127 16.81 -10.51 13.52
C SER A 127 18.29 -10.25 13.80
N SER A 128 19.18 -10.70 12.92
CA SER A 128 20.64 -10.49 13.06
C SER A 128 21.10 -9.04 12.85
N GLU A 129 20.27 -8.22 12.19
CA GLU A 129 20.56 -6.80 11.90
C GLU A 129 19.90 -5.86 12.90
N LEU A 130 18.99 -6.38 13.73
CA LEU A 130 18.06 -5.58 14.51
C LEU A 130 18.75 -4.76 15.59
N ASP A 131 19.65 -5.33 16.36
CA ASP A 131 20.36 -4.63 17.44
C ASP A 131 21.20 -3.46 16.91
N ALA A 132 21.90 -3.70 15.78
CA ALA A 132 22.67 -2.65 15.13
C ALA A 132 21.79 -1.51 14.61
N LEU A 133 20.59 -1.85 14.08
CA LEU A 133 19.64 -0.87 13.60
C LEU A 133 19.04 -0.04 14.74
N ILE A 134 18.62 -0.69 15.84
CA ILE A 134 18.08 0.00 17.04
C ILE A 134 19.15 0.96 17.61
N THR A 135 20.38 0.46 17.79
CA THR A 135 21.50 1.29 18.26
C THR A 135 21.73 2.49 17.35
N SER A 136 21.67 2.28 16.02
CA SER A 136 21.84 3.38 15.05
C SER A 136 20.72 4.41 15.13
N VAL A 137 19.44 3.98 15.30
CA VAL A 137 18.28 4.86 15.48
C VAL A 137 18.45 5.73 16.74
N GLN A 138 18.85 5.13 17.86
CA GLN A 138 19.10 5.84 19.12
C GLN A 138 20.26 6.83 18.98
N ALA A 139 21.39 6.40 18.42
CA ALA A 139 22.57 7.25 18.22
C ALA A 139 22.32 8.43 17.26
N ALA A 140 21.34 8.31 16.36
CA ALA A 140 20.90 9.38 15.47
C ALA A 140 19.92 10.37 16.10
N GLY A 141 19.49 10.15 17.36
CA GLY A 141 18.48 10.97 18.04
C GLY A 141 17.09 10.86 17.41
N LEU A 142 16.79 9.73 16.74
CA LEU A 142 15.48 9.46 16.16
C LEU A 142 14.54 8.86 17.19
N THR A 143 13.25 9.17 17.11
CA THR A 143 12.22 8.62 17.99
C THR A 143 11.57 7.41 17.32
N GLN A 144 11.90 6.21 17.79
CA GLN A 144 11.19 5.01 17.34
C GLN A 144 9.80 4.95 17.97
N ILE A 145 8.73 4.88 17.14
CA ILE A 145 7.35 4.81 17.60
C ILE A 145 6.68 3.46 17.35
N GLY A 146 7.38 2.50 16.79
CA GLY A 146 6.83 1.16 16.57
C GLY A 146 7.57 0.33 15.55
N TRP A 147 6.96 -0.83 15.27
CA TRP A 147 7.44 -1.87 14.38
C TRP A 147 6.51 -2.02 13.19
N SER A 148 7.02 -2.31 12.01
CA SER A 148 6.22 -2.46 10.79
C SER A 148 6.50 -3.80 10.11
N VAL A 149 5.44 -4.59 9.86
CA VAL A 149 5.50 -5.85 9.12
C VAL A 149 4.54 -5.80 7.94
N HIS A 150 4.96 -6.33 6.79
CA HIS A 150 4.14 -6.33 5.57
C HIS A 150 4.34 -7.64 4.80
N PRO A 151 3.48 -8.65 5.03
CA PRO A 151 3.48 -9.90 4.28
C PRO A 151 3.23 -9.70 2.77
N PRO A 152 3.54 -10.69 1.92
CA PRO A 152 3.24 -10.65 0.50
C PRO A 152 1.72 -10.62 0.23
N LEU A 153 1.32 -10.46 -1.04
CA LEU A 153 -0.07 -10.65 -1.47
C LEU A 153 -0.43 -12.14 -1.59
N ASP A 154 0.56 -12.96 -1.90
CA ASP A 154 0.41 -14.41 -1.97
C ASP A 154 0.31 -15.00 -0.56
N GLY A 155 -0.49 -16.07 -0.42
CA GLY A 155 -0.79 -16.68 0.87
C GLY A 155 -2.22 -16.43 1.33
N THR A 156 -2.50 -16.80 2.58
CA THR A 156 -3.82 -16.66 3.21
C THR A 156 -3.74 -15.69 4.40
N PRO A 157 -4.86 -15.06 4.80
CA PRO A 157 -4.89 -14.24 6.01
C PRO A 157 -4.36 -14.96 7.25
N LYS A 158 -4.64 -16.27 7.38
CA LYS A 158 -4.13 -17.11 8.47
C LYS A 158 -2.61 -17.31 8.42
N SER A 159 -2.04 -17.56 7.22
CA SER A 159 -0.59 -17.70 7.08
C SER A 159 0.12 -16.39 7.37
N HIS A 160 -0.45 -15.26 6.95
CA HIS A 160 0.08 -13.93 7.25
C HIS A 160 0.01 -13.61 8.76
N ALA A 161 -1.09 -13.92 9.43
CA ALA A 161 -1.21 -13.77 10.88
C ALA A 161 -0.19 -14.62 11.63
N THR A 162 0.06 -15.86 11.16
CA THR A 162 1.08 -16.74 11.73
C THR A 162 2.48 -16.15 11.56
N GLU A 163 2.83 -15.66 10.36
CA GLU A 163 4.12 -15.01 10.09
C GLU A 163 4.31 -13.77 10.97
N ILE A 164 3.31 -12.88 11.03
CA ILE A 164 3.33 -11.69 11.87
C ILE A 164 3.50 -12.07 13.34
N GLY A 165 2.75 -13.07 13.82
CA GLY A 165 2.85 -13.55 15.21
C GLY A 165 4.24 -14.09 15.56
N ASN A 166 4.89 -14.81 14.64
CA ASN A 166 6.25 -15.28 14.83
C ASN A 166 7.25 -14.13 14.93
N ILE A 167 7.10 -13.11 14.08
CA ILE A 167 7.93 -11.89 14.10
C ILE A 167 7.73 -11.13 15.43
N ILE A 168 6.48 -10.93 15.87
CA ILE A 168 6.17 -10.28 17.15
C ILE A 168 6.82 -11.02 18.31
N SER A 169 6.72 -12.36 18.33
CA SER A 169 7.32 -13.20 19.40
C SER A 169 8.84 -13.13 19.43
N GLY A 170 9.49 -12.76 18.34
CA GLY A 170 10.95 -12.64 18.24
C GLY A 170 11.52 -11.28 18.67
N VAL A 171 10.67 -10.33 19.06
CA VAL A 171 11.09 -8.97 19.44
C VAL A 171 10.51 -8.60 20.79
N ASP A 172 11.36 -8.42 21.78
CA ASP A 172 10.97 -7.93 23.12
C ASP A 172 10.81 -6.41 23.07
N SER A 173 9.55 -5.95 22.99
CA SER A 173 9.23 -4.52 22.89
C SER A 173 7.76 -4.24 23.21
N ASP A 174 7.51 -3.14 23.90
CA ASP A 174 6.16 -2.62 24.18
C ASP A 174 5.65 -1.63 23.13
N LEU A 175 6.48 -1.29 22.14
CA LEU A 175 6.10 -0.37 21.08
C LEU A 175 5.02 -0.98 20.15
N PRO A 176 4.15 -0.13 19.58
CA PRO A 176 3.08 -0.55 18.67
C PRO A 176 3.57 -1.32 17.44
N TRP A 177 2.75 -2.24 16.96
CA TRP A 177 2.95 -3.03 15.75
C TRP A 177 2.03 -2.56 14.64
N PHE A 178 2.59 -2.21 13.49
CA PHE A 178 1.86 -1.79 12.30
C PHE A 178 1.89 -2.91 11.27
N VAL A 179 0.77 -3.64 11.13
CA VAL A 179 0.64 -4.83 10.29
C VAL A 179 -0.24 -4.59 9.07
N SER A 180 -0.33 -5.55 8.16
CA SER A 180 -1.18 -5.48 6.97
C SER A 180 -1.43 -6.87 6.38
N HIS A 181 -2.36 -6.99 5.41
CA HIS A 181 -2.67 -8.20 4.65
C HIS A 181 -3.26 -9.35 5.50
N ILE A 182 -3.95 -9.00 6.57
CA ILE A 182 -4.77 -9.94 7.36
C ILE A 182 -6.21 -9.44 7.39
N ASP A 183 -7.16 -10.35 7.53
CA ASP A 183 -8.58 -10.04 7.68
C ASP A 183 -8.95 -9.75 9.15
N ALA A 184 -10.21 -9.39 9.39
CA ALA A 184 -10.70 -9.00 10.70
C ALA A 184 -10.68 -10.16 11.72
N GLU A 185 -10.96 -11.39 11.28
CA GLU A 185 -10.96 -12.59 12.13
C GLU A 185 -9.54 -12.87 12.64
N ASN A 186 -8.58 -13.03 11.71
CA ASN A 186 -7.20 -13.32 12.04
C ASN A 186 -6.51 -12.17 12.80
N LEU A 187 -6.89 -10.90 12.53
CA LEU A 187 -6.43 -9.75 13.30
C LEU A 187 -6.94 -9.79 14.76
N THR A 188 -8.21 -10.16 14.94
CA THR A 188 -8.80 -10.32 16.28
C THR A 188 -8.08 -11.40 17.07
N ASP A 189 -7.79 -12.53 16.45
CA ASP A 189 -7.07 -13.63 17.12
C ASP A 189 -5.60 -13.26 17.39
N LEU A 190 -4.95 -12.52 16.49
CA LEU A 190 -3.61 -12.00 16.72
C LEU A 190 -3.58 -11.05 17.93
N ARG A 191 -4.55 -10.12 18.03
CA ARG A 191 -4.70 -9.20 19.16
C ARG A 191 -5.00 -9.93 20.49
N LYS A 192 -5.78 -11.01 20.47
CA LYS A 192 -5.99 -11.84 21.65
C LYS A 192 -4.73 -12.56 22.09
N LYS A 193 -3.97 -13.11 21.12
CA LYS A 193 -2.70 -13.82 21.40
C LYS A 193 -1.65 -12.89 22.02
N PHE A 194 -1.62 -11.62 21.63
CA PHE A 194 -0.69 -10.60 22.09
C PHE A 194 -1.46 -9.46 22.75
N ALA A 195 -2.24 -9.80 23.80
CA ALA A 195 -3.13 -8.84 24.47
C ALA A 195 -2.39 -7.70 25.20
N ASP A 196 -1.11 -7.89 25.49
CA ASP A 196 -0.19 -6.90 26.05
C ASP A 196 0.42 -5.97 25.00
N LYS A 197 0.23 -6.24 23.70
CA LYS A 197 0.80 -5.45 22.60
C LYS A 197 -0.27 -4.63 21.88
N THR A 198 0.08 -3.43 21.48
CA THR A 198 -0.76 -2.61 20.58
C THR A 198 -0.54 -3.04 19.12
N ILE A 199 -1.56 -3.61 18.48
CA ILE A 199 -1.49 -4.05 17.07
C ILE A 199 -2.49 -3.24 16.25
N ARG A 200 -1.97 -2.44 15.32
CA ARG A 200 -2.71 -1.57 14.41
C ARG A 200 -2.57 -2.07 12.97
N ILE A 201 -3.68 -2.08 12.22
CA ILE A 201 -3.67 -2.53 10.84
C ILE A 201 -3.60 -1.38 9.85
N ARG A 202 -2.79 -1.52 8.81
CA ARG A 202 -2.77 -0.61 7.65
C ARG A 202 -3.53 -1.26 6.51
N SER A 203 -4.56 -0.60 5.99
CA SER A 203 -5.37 -1.12 4.90
C SER A 203 -5.55 -0.09 3.78
N GLY A 204 -5.41 -0.55 2.55
CA GLY A 204 -5.62 0.25 1.33
C GLY A 204 -6.59 -0.41 0.38
N THR A 205 -6.16 -1.43 -0.38
CA THR A 205 -7.00 -2.09 -1.39
C THR A 205 -8.29 -2.65 -0.79
N GLN A 206 -8.20 -3.33 0.34
CA GLN A 206 -9.38 -3.87 1.03
C GLN A 206 -10.34 -2.76 1.47
N LEU A 207 -9.80 -1.66 2.01
CA LEU A 207 -10.59 -0.52 2.48
C LEU A 207 -11.30 0.21 1.34
N TRP A 208 -10.58 0.51 0.25
CA TRP A 208 -11.09 1.37 -0.80
C TRP A 208 -11.73 0.62 -1.98
N LEU A 209 -11.29 -0.61 -2.25
CA LEU A 209 -11.63 -1.40 -3.43
C LEU A 209 -12.04 -2.84 -3.09
N GLY A 210 -12.37 -3.15 -1.84
CA GLY A 210 -12.65 -4.51 -1.39
C GLY A 210 -13.87 -5.14 -2.02
N ASP A 211 -14.91 -4.36 -2.29
CA ASP A 211 -16.07 -4.78 -3.05
C ASP A 211 -16.06 -4.14 -4.45
N LYS A 212 -15.98 -4.97 -5.49
CA LYS A 212 -15.94 -4.51 -6.88
C LYS A 212 -17.31 -4.18 -7.45
N SER A 213 -18.39 -4.68 -6.85
CA SER A 213 -19.76 -4.43 -7.31
C SER A 213 -20.18 -2.96 -7.25
N MET A 214 -19.46 -2.15 -6.46
CA MET A 214 -19.68 -0.71 -6.33
C MET A 214 -19.14 0.11 -7.50
N PHE A 215 -18.42 -0.51 -8.45
CA PHE A 215 -17.68 0.17 -9.51
C PHE A 215 -18.13 -0.30 -10.87
N GLU A 216 -18.36 0.67 -11.75
CA GLU A 216 -18.62 0.43 -13.15
C GLU A 216 -17.62 1.24 -13.99
N LEU A 217 -16.86 0.53 -14.84
CA LEU A 217 -15.88 1.16 -15.72
C LEU A 217 -16.41 1.14 -17.15
N ASN A 218 -16.72 2.30 -17.69
CA ASN A 218 -17.26 2.52 -19.03
C ASN A 218 -16.22 3.17 -19.94
N ALA A 219 -16.25 2.81 -21.20
CA ALA A 219 -15.46 3.45 -22.25
C ALA A 219 -16.30 3.64 -23.51
N ASP A 220 -16.12 4.77 -24.20
CA ASP A 220 -16.77 4.97 -25.49
C ASP A 220 -16.27 3.95 -26.50
N VAL A 221 -17.17 3.37 -27.27
CA VAL A 221 -16.83 2.59 -28.46
C VAL A 221 -16.50 3.58 -29.58
N LEU A 222 -15.25 3.60 -30.01
CA LEU A 222 -14.75 4.50 -31.04
C LEU A 222 -14.97 3.93 -32.45
N ASP A 223 -14.90 2.59 -32.57
CA ASP A 223 -15.16 1.90 -33.84
C ASP A 223 -15.44 0.42 -33.53
N ALA A 224 -16.21 -0.21 -34.41
CA ALA A 224 -16.49 -1.64 -34.35
C ALA A 224 -16.54 -2.21 -35.78
N ARG A 225 -15.84 -3.32 -36.03
CA ARG A 225 -15.81 -3.98 -37.35
C ARG A 225 -15.74 -5.49 -37.21
N SER A 226 -16.35 -6.18 -38.17
CA SER A 226 -16.25 -7.63 -38.29
C SER A 226 -14.83 -8.03 -38.66
N VAL A 227 -14.34 -9.10 -38.07
CA VAL A 227 -13.04 -9.72 -38.36
C VAL A 227 -13.19 -11.23 -38.48
N LYS A 228 -12.26 -11.83 -39.22
CA LYS A 228 -12.23 -13.27 -39.47
C LYS A 228 -11.04 -13.93 -38.80
N SER A 229 -11.15 -15.23 -38.57
CA SER A 229 -10.00 -16.06 -38.21
C SER A 229 -8.92 -15.92 -39.28
N GLY A 230 -7.68 -15.68 -38.87
CA GLY A 230 -6.55 -15.38 -39.75
C GLY A 230 -6.27 -13.89 -39.96
N ASP A 231 -7.21 -12.99 -39.69
CA ASP A 231 -6.96 -11.55 -39.74
C ASP A 231 -5.89 -11.13 -38.74
N VAL A 232 -5.13 -10.11 -39.11
CA VAL A 232 -4.06 -9.55 -38.24
C VAL A 232 -4.48 -8.21 -37.71
N VAL A 233 -4.34 -8.01 -36.38
CA VAL A 233 -4.81 -6.80 -35.70
C VAL A 233 -3.75 -6.16 -34.79
N GLY A 234 -3.84 -4.83 -34.70
CA GLY A 234 -3.06 -4.01 -33.78
C GLY A 234 -1.58 -3.86 -34.15
N TYR A 235 -0.87 -3.00 -33.40
CA TYR A 235 0.55 -2.67 -33.63
C TYR A 235 1.52 -3.87 -33.53
N ARG A 236 1.08 -4.97 -32.92
CA ARG A 236 1.92 -6.18 -32.76
C ARG A 236 1.56 -7.28 -33.71
N ASN A 237 0.72 -6.99 -34.71
CA ASN A 237 0.29 -7.95 -35.74
C ASN A 237 -0.18 -9.28 -35.12
N ILE A 238 -1.14 -9.18 -34.18
CA ILE A 238 -1.69 -10.37 -33.53
C ILE A 238 -2.68 -11.04 -34.50
N THR A 239 -2.42 -12.29 -34.84
CA THR A 239 -3.33 -13.09 -35.64
C THR A 239 -4.51 -13.56 -34.79
N LEU A 240 -5.73 -13.36 -35.32
CA LEU A 240 -6.96 -13.83 -34.70
C LEU A 240 -7.18 -15.32 -34.99
N HIS A 241 -7.69 -16.04 -33.99
CA HIS A 241 -7.94 -17.48 -34.09
C HIS A 241 -9.42 -17.83 -34.30
N GLN A 242 -10.30 -16.81 -34.33
CA GLN A 242 -11.74 -16.98 -34.50
C GLN A 242 -12.36 -15.74 -35.14
N ASP A 243 -13.52 -15.94 -35.80
CA ASP A 243 -14.37 -14.84 -36.25
C ASP A 243 -14.94 -14.05 -35.10
N GLY A 244 -15.18 -12.75 -35.30
CA GLY A 244 -15.78 -11.92 -34.26
C GLY A 244 -15.94 -10.46 -34.62
N THR A 245 -16.12 -9.62 -33.64
CA THR A 245 -16.14 -8.16 -33.80
C THR A 245 -14.95 -7.55 -33.07
N LEU A 246 -14.13 -6.82 -33.79
CA LEU A 246 -13.07 -5.99 -33.21
C LEU A 246 -13.71 -4.67 -32.77
N VAL A 247 -13.66 -4.42 -31.47
CA VAL A 247 -14.18 -3.18 -30.85
C VAL A 247 -13.01 -2.32 -30.40
N MET A 248 -12.93 -1.10 -30.89
CA MET A 248 -11.97 -0.11 -30.43
C MET A 248 -12.63 0.77 -29.37
N VAL A 249 -12.03 0.80 -28.18
CA VAL A 249 -12.55 1.58 -27.05
C VAL A 249 -11.64 2.77 -26.73
N GLY A 250 -12.24 3.85 -26.29
CA GLY A 250 -11.56 5.09 -25.92
C GLY A 250 -10.74 5.02 -24.63
N ALA A 251 -10.09 3.89 -24.37
CA ALA A 251 -9.26 3.65 -23.21
C ALA A 251 -7.80 3.40 -23.60
N ARG A 252 -6.87 4.11 -23.00
CA ARG A 252 -5.44 3.86 -23.18
C ARG A 252 -4.88 3.16 -21.95
N ARG A 253 -4.30 1.97 -22.13
CA ARG A 253 -3.43 1.38 -21.13
C ARG A 253 -2.10 2.14 -21.15
N THR A 254 -1.82 2.92 -20.11
CA THR A 254 -0.45 3.37 -19.84
C THR A 254 0.36 2.15 -19.40
N LEU A 255 1.17 1.60 -20.28
CA LEU A 255 2.22 0.68 -19.88
C LEU A 255 3.27 1.50 -19.16
N PRO A 256 3.77 1.08 -17.98
CA PRO A 256 5.00 1.63 -17.46
C PRO A 256 6.08 1.46 -18.53
N ALA A 257 6.93 2.44 -18.69
CA ALA A 257 8.07 2.40 -19.61
C ALA A 257 8.79 1.06 -19.43
N ALA A 258 9.09 0.39 -20.54
CA ALA A 258 9.55 -0.97 -20.61
C ALA A 258 10.76 -1.22 -19.68
N GLY A 259 10.52 -1.90 -18.58
CA GLY A 259 11.47 -2.75 -17.90
C GLY A 259 11.11 -4.17 -18.30
N ALA A 260 12.03 -4.84 -18.95
CA ALA A 260 11.83 -6.18 -19.45
C ALA A 260 11.45 -7.17 -18.34
N ASP A 261 10.29 -7.78 -18.40
CA ASP A 261 10.16 -9.22 -18.27
C ASP A 261 8.79 -9.68 -18.77
N GLY A 262 8.84 -10.51 -19.82
CA GLY A 262 7.66 -10.96 -20.57
C GLY A 262 6.98 -12.16 -19.92
N ARG A 263 6.37 -12.03 -18.76
CA ARG A 263 5.46 -13.06 -18.25
C ARG A 263 4.01 -12.64 -18.43
N ARG A 264 3.38 -13.21 -19.45
CA ARG A 264 1.96 -13.10 -19.72
C ARG A 264 1.17 -13.75 -18.59
N ARG A 265 0.40 -12.97 -17.83
CA ARG A 265 -0.78 -13.54 -17.16
C ARG A 265 -1.91 -13.63 -18.18
N ARG A 266 -2.27 -14.85 -18.54
CA ARG A 266 -3.52 -15.12 -19.27
C ARG A 266 -4.65 -14.83 -18.27
N GLY A 267 -5.34 -13.72 -18.42
CA GLY A 267 -6.64 -13.53 -17.82
C GLY A 267 -7.64 -14.33 -18.66
N ASN A 268 -8.21 -15.38 -18.10
CA ASN A 268 -9.43 -15.95 -18.63
C ASN A 268 -10.54 -14.92 -18.44
N VAL A 269 -11.10 -14.48 -19.55
CA VAL A 269 -12.40 -13.82 -19.59
C VAL A 269 -13.38 -14.92 -19.98
N PRO A 270 -14.53 -15.08 -19.26
CA PRO A 270 -15.54 -16.09 -19.56
C PRO A 270 -16.15 -15.90 -20.96
#